data_3518f8239db41be24861c6c5c520e7dc
#
_entry.id   3518f8239db41be24861c6c5c520e7dc
#
_cell.length_a   1.000
_cell.length_b   1.000
_cell.length_c   1.000
_cell.angle_alpha   90.00
_cell.angle_beta   90.00
_cell.angle_gamma   90.00
#
_symmetry.space_group_name_H-M   'P 1'
#
loop_
_entity.id
_entity.type
_entity.pdbx_description
1 polymer ?
#
loop_
_entity_poly.entity_id
_entity_poly.type
_entity_poly.pdbx_seq_one_letter_code
_entity_poly.pdbx_strand_id
1 'polypeptide(L)'
;MANLFNFEYYKLNKQKRFLILIATTFIVQLLMAIFIKYNEDFMSYERAIQYSFLAPYVINVSIIFLACTMLTEDFEHLTIVPIKMKYPNLSKLISVKLILILFTHIVLLFLSACFTILLAYTLLNYDLNLAIISDVYLYSLTMILPIATIILLAAIASLITKKEKTGLIISLIIYLLYGLGTGLNFLIIQNLPVFKYGIVNLMNLSNQLIDSR
;
A
#
# COMPACT_ATOMS: atom_id res chain seq x y z
N MET A 1 -24.60 -5.13 6.67
CA MET A 1 -23.20 -4.79 6.39
C MET A 1 -22.67 -3.68 7.28
N ALA A 2 -23.39 -2.58 7.49
CA ALA A 2 -22.93 -1.45 8.32
C ALA A 2 -22.47 -1.84 9.74
N ASN A 3 -23.26 -2.64 10.45
CA ASN A 3 -22.90 -3.07 11.81
C ASN A 3 -21.61 -3.92 11.87
N LEU A 4 -21.35 -4.73 10.83
CA LEU A 4 -20.15 -5.55 10.75
C LEU A 4 -18.93 -4.67 10.41
N PHE A 5 -19.10 -3.70 9.50
CA PHE A 5 -18.07 -2.72 9.19
C PHE A 5 -17.67 -1.90 10.42
N ASN A 6 -18.66 -1.39 11.16
CA ASN A 6 -18.41 -0.64 12.40
C ASN A 6 -17.67 -1.48 13.45
N PHE A 7 -18.00 -2.77 13.55
CA PHE A 7 -17.32 -3.69 14.47
C PHE A 7 -15.84 -3.88 14.10
N GLU A 8 -15.54 -4.16 12.82
CA GLU A 8 -14.16 -4.36 12.36
C GLU A 8 -13.36 -3.05 12.43
N TYR A 9 -13.98 -1.91 12.11
CA TYR A 9 -13.36 -0.59 12.23
C TYR A 9 -13.03 -0.25 13.70
N TYR A 10 -13.96 -0.52 14.62
CA TYR A 10 -13.72 -0.33 16.06
C TYR A 10 -12.56 -1.20 16.55
N LYS A 11 -12.49 -2.48 16.11
CA LYS A 11 -11.41 -3.40 16.43
C LYS A 11 -10.05 -2.87 15.98
N LEU A 12 -9.97 -2.40 14.74
CA LEU A 12 -8.76 -1.81 14.16
C LEU A 12 -8.28 -0.57 14.95
N ASN A 13 -9.20 0.31 15.33
CA ASN A 13 -8.87 1.51 16.12
C ASN A 13 -8.47 1.16 17.56
N LYS A 14 -9.19 0.25 18.24
CA LYS A 14 -8.88 -0.18 19.60
C LYS A 14 -7.48 -0.81 19.70
N GLN A 15 -7.05 -1.53 18.68
CA GLN A 15 -5.73 -2.13 18.60
C GLN A 15 -4.65 -1.13 18.19
N LYS A 16 -5.01 0.13 17.98
CA LYS A 16 -4.09 1.22 17.54
C LYS A 16 -3.32 0.91 16.25
N ARG A 17 -3.73 -0.12 15.49
CA ARG A 17 -3.03 -0.54 14.27
C ARG A 17 -2.97 0.58 13.25
N PHE A 18 -4.06 1.31 13.07
CA PHE A 18 -4.11 2.44 12.15
C PHE A 18 -3.12 3.55 12.55
N LEU A 19 -3.03 3.89 13.83
CA LEU A 19 -2.06 4.88 14.32
C LEU A 19 -0.62 4.42 14.11
N ILE A 20 -0.33 3.13 14.33
CA ILE A 20 1.01 2.57 14.10
C ILE A 20 1.38 2.68 12.62
N LEU A 21 0.44 2.37 11.71
CA LEU A 21 0.67 2.47 10.26
C LEU A 21 0.96 3.92 9.82
N ILE A 22 0.22 4.90 10.35
CA ILE A 22 0.48 6.33 10.09
C ILE A 22 1.85 6.72 10.62
N ALA A 23 2.15 6.38 11.88
CA ALA A 23 3.40 6.75 12.51
C ALA A 23 4.62 6.16 11.77
N THR A 24 4.58 4.88 11.42
CA THR A 24 5.66 4.23 10.67
C THR A 24 5.86 4.87 9.30
N THR A 25 4.78 5.17 8.58
CA THR A 25 4.85 5.83 7.27
C THR A 25 5.50 7.21 7.38
N PHE A 26 5.06 8.03 8.32
CA PHE A 26 5.57 9.39 8.50
C PHE A 26 7.02 9.41 8.97
N ILE A 27 7.40 8.50 9.89
CA ILE A 27 8.80 8.38 10.33
C ILE A 27 9.71 8.04 9.16
N VAL A 28 9.34 7.04 8.34
CA VAL A 28 10.16 6.65 7.18
C VAL A 28 10.23 7.76 6.15
N GLN A 29 9.11 8.44 5.85
CA GLN A 29 9.11 9.61 4.97
C GLN A 29 10.05 10.71 5.45
N LEU A 30 9.98 11.04 6.73
CA LEU A 30 10.84 12.07 7.34
C LEU A 30 12.32 11.66 7.23
N LEU A 31 12.66 10.42 7.57
CA LEU A 31 14.03 9.90 7.46
C LEU A 31 14.54 9.96 6.01
N MET A 32 13.71 9.57 5.03
CA MET A 32 14.07 9.65 3.62
C MET A 32 14.23 11.10 3.15
N ALA A 33 13.37 12.01 3.57
CA ALA A 33 13.49 13.43 3.23
C ALA A 33 14.77 14.04 3.80
N ILE A 34 15.13 13.70 5.06
CA ILE A 34 16.39 14.11 5.69
C ILE A 34 17.58 13.51 4.93
N PHE A 35 17.53 12.22 4.61
CA PHE A 35 18.60 11.54 3.86
C PHE A 35 18.86 12.22 2.50
N ILE A 36 17.80 12.53 1.75
CA ILE A 36 17.90 13.17 0.44
C ILE A 36 18.45 14.59 0.57
N LYS A 37 18.07 15.33 1.62
CA LYS A 37 18.60 16.67 1.89
C LYS A 37 20.13 16.68 2.03
N TYR A 38 20.71 15.64 2.63
CA TYR A 38 22.16 15.54 2.84
C TYR A 38 22.89 14.75 1.75
N ASN A 39 22.16 14.12 0.81
CA ASN A 39 22.72 13.29 -0.26
C ASN A 39 22.01 13.60 -1.58
N GLU A 40 22.20 14.80 -2.11
CA GLU A 40 21.56 15.28 -3.34
C GLU A 40 21.92 14.44 -4.57
N ASP A 41 23.10 13.82 -4.58
CA ASP A 41 23.58 12.94 -5.66
C ASP A 41 22.75 11.64 -5.76
N PHE A 42 22.08 11.22 -4.70
CA PHE A 42 21.27 10.00 -4.69
C PHE A 42 19.99 10.15 -5.53
N MET A 43 19.30 11.27 -5.36
CA MET A 43 18.04 11.56 -6.07
C MET A 43 17.77 13.07 -6.05
N SER A 44 17.38 13.65 -7.19
CA SER A 44 16.96 15.05 -7.22
C SER A 44 15.73 15.31 -6.35
N TYR A 45 15.63 16.49 -5.76
CA TYR A 45 14.50 16.87 -4.91
C TYR A 45 13.15 16.70 -5.61
N GLU A 46 13.07 17.09 -6.88
CA GLU A 46 11.87 16.95 -7.69
C GLU A 46 11.40 15.50 -7.77
N ARG A 47 12.29 14.57 -8.14
CA ARG A 47 11.97 13.15 -8.20
C ARG A 47 11.61 12.57 -6.84
N ALA A 48 12.32 12.97 -5.79
CA ALA A 48 12.03 12.53 -4.42
C ALA A 48 10.62 12.92 -3.98
N ILE A 49 10.19 14.14 -4.30
CA ILE A 49 8.85 14.65 -4.02
C ILE A 49 7.82 13.90 -4.85
N GLN A 50 8.03 13.75 -6.17
CA GLN A 50 7.13 13.00 -7.06
C GLN A 50 6.88 11.57 -6.56
N TYR A 51 7.92 10.87 -6.10
CA TYR A 51 7.82 9.53 -5.50
C TYR A 51 7.44 9.54 -4.03
N SER A 52 6.99 10.67 -3.48
CA SER A 52 6.53 10.83 -2.09
C SER A 52 7.53 10.28 -1.07
N PHE A 53 8.84 10.56 -1.26
CA PHE A 53 9.93 10.03 -0.43
C PHE A 53 9.85 8.53 -0.20
N LEU A 54 9.48 7.76 -1.22
CA LEU A 54 9.32 6.30 -1.21
C LEU A 54 8.24 5.77 -0.24
N ALA A 55 7.39 6.63 0.30
CA ALA A 55 6.33 6.24 1.24
C ALA A 55 5.37 5.16 0.70
N PRO A 56 4.93 5.19 -0.58
CA PRO A 56 4.02 4.16 -1.08
C PRO A 56 4.57 2.73 -0.94
N TYR A 57 5.88 2.52 -1.04
CA TYR A 57 6.48 1.19 -0.83
C TYR A 57 6.33 0.73 0.62
N VAL A 58 6.53 1.63 1.59
CA VAL A 58 6.34 1.35 3.02
C VAL A 58 4.87 1.10 3.33
N ILE A 59 3.98 1.90 2.76
CA ILE A 59 2.53 1.72 2.89
C ILE A 59 2.12 0.34 2.35
N ASN A 60 2.63 -0.05 1.19
CA ASN A 60 2.31 -1.33 0.56
C ASN A 60 2.67 -2.52 1.45
N VAL A 61 3.90 -2.54 2.00
CA VAL A 61 4.33 -3.59 2.94
C VAL A 61 3.47 -3.59 4.20
N SER A 62 3.19 -2.41 4.74
CA SER A 62 2.37 -2.24 5.95
C SER A 62 0.92 -2.71 5.75
N ILE A 63 0.35 -2.47 4.57
CA ILE A 63 -1.00 -2.92 4.22
C ILE A 63 -1.07 -4.43 3.99
N ILE A 64 -0.02 -5.05 3.43
CA ILE A 64 0.08 -6.52 3.33
C ILE A 64 0.08 -7.13 4.73
N PHE A 65 0.87 -6.57 5.65
CA PHE A 65 0.87 -7.00 7.05
C PHE A 65 -0.52 -6.87 7.67
N LEU A 66 -1.19 -5.71 7.52
CA LEU A 66 -2.54 -5.49 8.03
C LEU A 66 -3.54 -6.51 7.44
N ALA A 67 -3.45 -6.79 6.13
CA ALA A 67 -4.33 -7.74 5.46
C ALA A 67 -4.16 -9.16 6.04
N CYS A 68 -2.93 -9.62 6.17
CA CYS A 68 -2.65 -10.94 6.74
C CYS A 68 -3.17 -11.03 8.18
N THR A 69 -2.87 -10.06 9.03
CA THR A 69 -3.31 -10.06 10.43
C THR A 69 -4.82 -10.03 10.56
N MET A 70 -5.50 -9.10 9.87
CA MET A 70 -6.96 -8.97 9.97
C MET A 70 -7.73 -10.21 9.46
N LEU A 71 -7.18 -10.91 8.46
CA LEU A 71 -7.85 -12.07 7.88
C LEU A 71 -7.60 -13.35 8.68
N THR A 72 -6.46 -13.47 9.37
CA THR A 72 -6.10 -14.71 10.09
C THR A 72 -6.40 -14.67 11.58
N GLU A 73 -6.42 -13.49 12.22
CA GLU A 73 -6.59 -13.36 13.66
C GLU A 73 -7.84 -14.08 14.22
N ASP A 74 -8.96 -14.07 13.46
CA ASP A 74 -10.19 -14.75 13.90
C ASP A 74 -10.06 -16.27 13.83
N PHE A 75 -9.19 -16.81 13.00
CA PHE A 75 -8.87 -18.23 12.93
C PHE A 75 -7.87 -18.63 14.02
N GLU A 76 -6.80 -17.85 14.23
CA GLU A 76 -5.76 -18.15 15.21
C GLU A 76 -6.29 -18.06 16.65
N HIS A 77 -7.14 -17.08 16.93
CA HIS A 77 -7.73 -16.91 18.28
C HIS A 77 -9.04 -17.68 18.47
N LEU A 78 -9.42 -18.55 17.52
CA LEU A 78 -10.66 -19.34 17.55
C LEU A 78 -11.94 -18.49 17.71
N THR A 79 -11.86 -17.19 17.48
CA THR A 79 -13.00 -16.26 17.54
C THR A 79 -13.93 -16.38 16.35
N ILE A 80 -13.53 -17.12 15.32
CA ILE A 80 -14.34 -17.37 14.13
C ILE A 80 -15.67 -18.09 14.45
N VAL A 81 -15.69 -18.95 15.48
CA VAL A 81 -16.88 -19.72 15.86
C VAL A 81 -18.00 -18.80 16.37
N PRO A 82 -17.81 -17.98 17.43
CA PRO A 82 -18.84 -17.07 17.88
C PRO A 82 -19.20 -16.00 16.83
N ILE A 83 -18.25 -15.59 15.98
CA ILE A 83 -18.54 -14.67 14.86
C ILE A 83 -19.48 -15.33 13.85
N LYS A 84 -19.25 -16.61 13.50
CA LYS A 84 -20.14 -17.37 12.59
C LYS A 84 -21.53 -17.57 13.15
N MET A 85 -21.68 -17.75 14.46
CA MET A 85 -23.00 -17.84 15.09
C MET A 85 -23.80 -16.55 14.91
N LYS A 86 -23.16 -15.39 15.00
CA LYS A 86 -23.80 -14.08 14.83
C LYS A 86 -23.92 -13.68 13.37
N TYR A 87 -22.93 -14.03 12.55
CA TYR A 87 -22.82 -13.69 11.12
C TYR A 87 -22.52 -14.96 10.33
N PRO A 88 -23.52 -15.74 9.93
CA PRO A 88 -23.33 -17.07 9.32
C PRO A 88 -22.64 -17.00 7.95
N ASN A 89 -22.69 -15.86 7.28
CA ASN A 89 -22.08 -15.67 5.96
C ASN A 89 -20.63 -15.20 6.07
N LEU A 90 -19.68 -16.14 5.99
CA LEU A 90 -18.24 -15.88 6.06
C LEU A 90 -17.74 -14.98 4.93
N SER A 91 -18.31 -15.08 3.72
CA SER A 91 -17.89 -14.25 2.61
C SER A 91 -18.18 -12.77 2.84
N LYS A 92 -19.30 -12.43 3.51
CA LYS A 92 -19.60 -11.05 3.93
C LYS A 92 -18.58 -10.52 4.93
N LEU A 93 -18.11 -11.34 5.87
CA LEU A 93 -17.08 -10.96 6.84
C LEU A 93 -15.76 -10.65 6.12
N ILE A 94 -15.33 -11.53 5.23
CA ILE A 94 -14.11 -11.35 4.45
C ILE A 94 -14.20 -10.10 3.58
N SER A 95 -15.32 -9.89 2.87
CA SER A 95 -15.52 -8.71 2.03
C SER A 95 -15.45 -7.41 2.83
N VAL A 96 -16.04 -7.36 4.03
CA VAL A 96 -15.98 -6.17 4.89
C VAL A 96 -14.54 -5.89 5.33
N LYS A 97 -13.76 -6.91 5.69
CA LYS A 97 -12.34 -6.76 6.04
C LYS A 97 -11.54 -6.25 4.85
N LEU A 98 -11.75 -6.80 3.65
CA LEU A 98 -11.05 -6.34 2.44
C LEU A 98 -11.38 -4.89 2.10
N ILE A 99 -12.65 -4.49 2.19
CA ILE A 99 -13.06 -3.10 1.97
C ILE A 99 -12.38 -2.17 2.98
N LEU A 100 -12.33 -2.57 4.26
CA LEU A 100 -11.69 -1.78 5.30
C LEU A 100 -10.18 -1.63 5.07
N ILE A 101 -9.50 -2.71 4.64
CA ILE A 101 -8.08 -2.69 4.30
C ILE A 101 -7.81 -1.74 3.13
N LEU A 102 -8.61 -1.82 2.04
CA LEU A 102 -8.50 -0.93 0.89
C LEU A 102 -8.78 0.53 1.28
N PHE A 103 -9.79 0.77 2.10
CA PHE A 103 -10.07 2.11 2.62
C PHE A 103 -8.89 2.66 3.43
N THR A 104 -8.32 1.85 4.33
CA THR A 104 -7.14 2.22 5.11
C THR A 104 -5.95 2.56 4.19
N HIS A 105 -5.74 1.79 3.13
CA HIS A 105 -4.70 2.04 2.12
C HIS A 105 -4.88 3.41 1.45
N ILE A 106 -6.08 3.70 0.96
CA ILE A 106 -6.39 4.99 0.29
C ILE A 106 -6.15 6.17 1.24
N VAL A 107 -6.60 6.05 2.50
CA VAL A 107 -6.40 7.09 3.50
C VAL A 107 -4.91 7.31 3.79
N LEU A 108 -4.12 6.25 3.92
CA LEU A 108 -2.67 6.34 4.14
C LEU A 108 -1.96 7.00 2.96
N LEU A 109 -2.30 6.65 1.72
CA LEU A 109 -1.72 7.30 0.53
C LEU A 109 -2.04 8.79 0.50
N PHE A 110 -3.28 9.17 0.79
CA PHE A 110 -3.68 10.57 0.83
C PHE A 110 -2.93 11.35 1.91
N LEU A 111 -2.86 10.82 3.15
CA LEU A 111 -2.11 11.43 4.25
C LEU A 111 -0.62 11.53 3.93
N SER A 112 -0.05 10.51 3.31
CA SER A 112 1.34 10.49 2.85
C SER A 112 1.60 11.56 1.79
N ALA A 113 0.71 11.75 0.82
CA ALA A 113 0.83 12.81 -0.18
C ALA A 113 0.80 14.22 0.45
N CYS A 114 -0.13 14.45 1.38
CA CYS A 114 -0.19 15.72 2.14
C CYS A 114 1.10 15.95 2.94
N PHE A 115 1.62 14.92 3.59
CA PHE A 115 2.86 15.01 4.37
C PHE A 115 4.09 15.25 3.49
N THR A 116 4.13 14.65 2.28
CA THR A 116 5.16 14.93 1.27
C THR A 116 5.23 16.42 0.92
N ILE A 117 4.09 17.04 0.63
CA ILE A 117 4.00 18.47 0.31
C ILE A 117 4.51 19.32 1.47
N LEU A 118 4.13 18.95 2.71
CA LEU A 118 4.59 19.64 3.91
C LEU A 118 6.10 19.52 4.08
N LEU A 119 6.70 18.34 3.90
CA LEU A 119 8.16 18.13 4.01
C LEU A 119 8.92 18.85 2.89
N ALA A 120 8.42 18.85 1.67
CA ALA A 120 9.03 19.57 0.56
C ALA A 120 9.14 21.08 0.85
N TYR A 121 8.08 21.68 1.37
CA TYR A 121 8.05 23.09 1.72
C TYR A 121 8.91 23.41 2.95
N THR A 122 8.78 22.63 4.05
CA THR A 122 9.41 22.98 5.34
C THR A 122 10.85 22.51 5.46
N LEU A 123 11.18 21.31 4.96
CA LEU A 123 12.50 20.70 5.14
C LEU A 123 13.46 21.00 3.99
N LEU A 124 12.95 20.90 2.74
CA LEU A 124 13.77 21.12 1.55
C LEU A 124 13.76 22.56 1.06
N ASN A 125 12.87 23.42 1.58
CA ASN A 125 12.61 24.78 1.08
C ASN A 125 12.38 24.81 -0.44
N TYR A 126 11.68 23.79 -0.97
CA TYR A 126 11.46 23.62 -2.38
C TYR A 126 10.20 24.38 -2.84
N ASP A 127 10.33 25.18 -3.89
CA ASP A 127 9.22 25.93 -4.47
C ASP A 127 8.28 24.98 -5.22
N LEU A 128 7.15 24.69 -4.59
CA LEU A 128 6.13 23.79 -5.13
C LEU A 128 5.31 24.50 -6.21
N ASN A 129 5.32 23.95 -7.41
CA ASN A 129 4.40 24.33 -8.48
C ASN A 129 3.21 23.36 -8.56
N LEU A 130 2.13 23.78 -9.25
CA LEU A 130 0.93 22.95 -9.41
C LEU A 130 1.20 21.61 -10.13
N ALA A 131 2.18 21.59 -11.03
CA ALA A 131 2.55 20.37 -11.76
C ALA A 131 3.09 19.30 -10.79
N ILE A 132 4.05 19.66 -9.93
CA ILE A 132 4.63 18.73 -8.94
C ILE A 132 3.57 18.25 -7.96
N ILE A 133 2.69 19.13 -7.48
CA ILE A 133 1.59 18.74 -6.60
C ILE A 133 0.68 17.73 -7.30
N SER A 134 0.34 17.97 -8.55
CA SER A 134 -0.48 17.04 -9.34
C SER A 134 0.20 15.68 -9.52
N ASP A 135 1.54 15.67 -9.72
CA ASP A 135 2.30 14.44 -9.89
C ASP A 135 2.33 13.60 -8.61
N VAL A 136 2.47 14.21 -7.42
CA VAL A 136 2.39 13.52 -6.13
C VAL A 136 1.05 12.81 -5.96
N TYR A 137 -0.05 13.49 -6.26
CA TYR A 137 -1.39 12.89 -6.17
C TYR A 137 -1.62 11.82 -7.24
N LEU A 138 -1.18 12.06 -8.46
CA LEU A 138 -1.29 11.10 -9.56
C LEU A 138 -0.52 9.82 -9.24
N TYR A 139 0.72 9.95 -8.74
CA TYR A 139 1.52 8.80 -8.32
C TYR A 139 0.82 7.99 -7.23
N SER A 140 0.27 8.68 -6.22
CA SER A 140 -0.48 8.03 -5.15
C SER A 140 -1.74 7.30 -5.66
N LEU A 141 -2.48 7.90 -6.58
CA LEU A 141 -3.67 7.30 -7.18
C LEU A 141 -3.34 6.05 -8.01
N THR A 142 -2.25 6.10 -8.78
CA THR A 142 -1.85 4.96 -9.62
C THR A 142 -1.39 3.76 -8.81
N MET A 143 -0.98 3.94 -7.55
CA MET A 143 -0.61 2.85 -6.64
C MET A 143 -1.79 2.07 -6.08
N ILE A 144 -3.02 2.61 -6.16
CA ILE A 144 -4.22 1.94 -5.60
C ILE A 144 -4.50 0.61 -6.32
N LEU A 145 -4.46 0.60 -7.64
CA LEU A 145 -4.83 -0.57 -8.44
C LEU A 145 -3.84 -1.74 -8.29
N PRO A 146 -2.52 -1.53 -8.41
CA PRO A 146 -1.53 -2.58 -8.17
C PRO A 146 -1.64 -3.20 -6.79
N ILE A 147 -1.76 -2.38 -5.74
CA ILE A 147 -1.82 -2.91 -4.38
C ILE A 147 -3.14 -3.63 -4.10
N ALA A 148 -4.24 -3.23 -4.74
CA ALA A 148 -5.50 -3.95 -4.62
C ALA A 148 -5.35 -5.41 -5.10
N THR A 149 -4.62 -5.66 -6.19
CA THR A 149 -4.34 -7.02 -6.67
C THR A 149 -3.47 -7.81 -5.68
N ILE A 150 -2.46 -7.16 -5.08
CA ILE A 150 -1.59 -7.80 -4.08
C ILE A 150 -2.36 -8.09 -2.79
N ILE A 151 -3.24 -7.19 -2.34
CA ILE A 151 -4.12 -7.43 -1.18
C ILE A 151 -5.01 -8.65 -1.42
N LEU A 152 -5.55 -8.84 -2.62
CA LEU A 152 -6.35 -10.01 -2.95
C LEU A 152 -5.51 -11.29 -2.89
N LEU A 153 -4.28 -11.28 -3.42
CA LEU A 153 -3.37 -12.41 -3.35
C LEU A 153 -2.95 -12.71 -1.91
N ALA A 154 -2.67 -11.68 -1.11
CA ALA A 154 -2.40 -11.81 0.32
C ALA A 154 -3.60 -12.38 1.08
N ALA A 155 -4.82 -11.98 0.72
CA ALA A 155 -6.04 -12.54 1.29
C ALA A 155 -6.19 -14.03 0.99
N ILE A 156 -5.96 -14.45 -0.24
CA ILE A 156 -6.00 -15.86 -0.63
C ILE A 156 -4.96 -16.66 0.17
N ALA A 157 -3.71 -16.19 0.22
CA ALA A 157 -2.63 -16.84 0.98
C ALA A 157 -2.99 -16.96 2.48
N SER A 158 -3.51 -15.91 3.08
CA SER A 158 -3.91 -15.87 4.49
C SER A 158 -5.07 -16.81 4.80
N LEU A 159 -6.09 -16.87 3.94
CA LEU A 159 -7.25 -17.75 4.11
C LEU A 159 -6.91 -19.23 3.94
N ILE A 160 -5.96 -19.55 3.05
CA ILE A 160 -5.49 -20.93 2.87
C ILE A 160 -4.67 -21.38 4.07
N THR A 161 -3.73 -20.56 4.53
CA THR A 161 -2.81 -20.93 5.62
C THR A 161 -3.46 -20.84 6.99
N LYS A 162 -4.44 -19.94 7.18
CA LYS A 162 -5.11 -19.62 8.45
C LYS A 162 -4.12 -19.25 9.58
N LYS A 163 -2.88 -18.92 9.23
CA LYS A 163 -1.80 -18.55 10.15
C LYS A 163 -1.19 -17.21 9.71
N GLU A 164 -1.12 -16.25 10.60
CA GLU A 164 -0.62 -14.91 10.32
C GLU A 164 0.80 -14.93 9.75
N LYS A 165 1.74 -15.55 10.45
CA LYS A 165 3.15 -15.60 10.06
C LYS A 165 3.36 -16.23 8.68
N THR A 166 2.71 -17.36 8.42
CA THR A 166 2.84 -18.08 7.15
C THR A 166 2.19 -17.28 6.02
N GLY A 167 1.00 -16.74 6.25
CA GLY A 167 0.30 -15.88 5.29
C GLY A 167 1.13 -14.64 4.93
N LEU A 168 1.76 -14.01 5.93
CA LEU A 168 2.63 -12.86 5.73
C LEU A 168 3.86 -13.19 4.88
N ILE A 169 4.57 -14.28 5.20
CA ILE A 169 5.77 -14.69 4.45
C ILE A 169 5.41 -14.94 2.98
N ILE A 170 4.35 -15.70 2.71
CA ILE A 170 3.91 -15.98 1.34
C ILE A 170 3.54 -14.67 0.62
N SER A 171 2.81 -13.78 1.28
CA SER A 171 2.37 -12.51 0.68
C SER A 171 3.54 -11.58 0.38
N LEU A 172 4.57 -11.51 1.25
CA LEU A 172 5.78 -10.74 1.00
C LEU A 172 6.61 -11.33 -0.14
N ILE A 173 6.71 -12.66 -0.24
CA ILE A 173 7.37 -13.32 -1.38
C ILE A 173 6.64 -12.97 -2.69
N ILE A 174 5.31 -13.05 -2.70
CA ILE A 174 4.50 -12.66 -3.87
C ILE A 174 4.75 -11.18 -4.23
N TYR A 175 4.78 -10.29 -3.25
CA TYR A 175 5.05 -8.86 -3.46
C TYR A 175 6.44 -8.63 -4.07
N LEU A 176 7.48 -9.28 -3.55
CA LEU A 176 8.84 -9.18 -4.07
C LEU A 176 8.94 -9.75 -5.50
N LEU A 177 8.35 -10.92 -5.75
CA LEU A 177 8.32 -11.53 -7.08
C LEU A 177 7.57 -10.64 -8.08
N TYR A 178 6.48 -10.03 -7.65
CA TYR A 178 5.74 -9.08 -8.48
C TYR A 178 6.59 -7.84 -8.79
N GLY A 179 7.31 -7.29 -7.81
CA GLY A 179 8.24 -6.17 -8.00
C GLY A 179 9.39 -6.52 -8.96
N LEU A 180 10.00 -7.69 -8.82
CA LEU A 180 11.02 -8.19 -9.76
C LEU A 180 10.41 -8.42 -11.17
N GLY A 181 9.19 -8.96 -11.21
CA GLY A 181 8.45 -9.17 -12.45
C GLY A 181 8.20 -7.88 -13.23
N THR A 182 7.93 -6.77 -12.55
CA THR A 182 7.74 -5.46 -13.22
C THR A 182 9.03 -4.96 -13.86
N GLY A 183 10.17 -5.13 -13.20
CA GLY A 183 11.48 -4.79 -13.77
C GLY A 183 11.82 -5.62 -15.01
N LEU A 184 11.60 -6.95 -14.95
CA LEU A 184 11.79 -7.83 -16.11
C LEU A 184 10.80 -7.52 -17.25
N ASN A 185 9.55 -7.20 -16.90
CA ASN A 185 8.52 -6.85 -17.87
C ASN A 185 8.87 -5.59 -18.66
N PHE A 186 9.57 -4.63 -18.06
CA PHE A 186 10.08 -3.45 -18.76
C PHE A 186 11.02 -3.85 -19.92
N LEU A 187 11.93 -4.80 -19.69
CA LEU A 187 12.83 -5.32 -20.72
C LEU A 187 12.08 -6.10 -21.82
N ILE A 188 11.03 -6.84 -21.43
CA ILE A 188 10.21 -7.61 -22.36
C ILE A 188 9.36 -6.70 -23.25
N ILE A 189 8.78 -5.64 -22.68
CA ILE A 189 7.94 -4.67 -23.42
C ILE A 189 8.71 -3.98 -24.54
N GLN A 190 10.00 -3.74 -24.36
CA GLN A 190 10.85 -3.15 -25.42
C GLN A 190 10.88 -4.03 -26.68
N ASN A 191 10.79 -5.36 -26.53
CA ASN A 191 10.82 -6.32 -27.63
C ASN A 191 9.43 -6.80 -28.06
N LEU A 192 8.48 -6.83 -27.12
CA LEU A 192 7.13 -7.36 -27.30
C LEU A 192 6.07 -6.40 -26.72
N PRO A 193 5.64 -5.39 -27.51
CA PRO A 193 4.74 -4.32 -27.01
C PRO A 193 3.40 -4.80 -26.46
N VAL A 194 2.95 -6.01 -26.83
CA VAL A 194 1.67 -6.58 -26.33
C VAL A 194 1.67 -6.71 -24.80
N PHE A 195 2.82 -6.97 -24.18
CA PHE A 195 2.94 -7.09 -22.73
C PHE A 195 2.72 -5.77 -21.97
N LYS A 196 2.67 -4.62 -22.68
CA LYS A 196 2.34 -3.31 -22.10
C LYS A 196 0.95 -3.31 -21.41
N TYR A 197 0.03 -4.13 -21.90
CA TYR A 197 -1.34 -4.24 -21.37
C TYR A 197 -1.50 -5.35 -20.32
N GLY A 198 -0.41 -6.01 -19.92
CA GLY A 198 -0.43 -7.07 -18.92
C GLY A 198 -0.61 -6.55 -17.48
N ILE A 199 -1.19 -7.39 -16.61
CA ILE A 199 -1.40 -7.07 -15.17
C ILE A 199 -0.09 -6.72 -14.48
N VAL A 200 1.01 -7.37 -14.84
CA VAL A 200 2.35 -7.12 -14.27
C VAL A 200 2.80 -5.68 -14.54
N ASN A 201 2.37 -5.07 -15.64
CA ASN A 201 2.74 -3.70 -15.99
C ASN A 201 1.96 -2.64 -15.19
N LEU A 202 0.92 -3.01 -14.46
CA LEU A 202 0.17 -2.06 -13.63
C LEU A 202 1.04 -1.39 -12.56
N MET A 203 2.08 -2.08 -12.04
CA MET A 203 3.03 -1.47 -11.10
C MET A 203 3.90 -0.37 -11.72
N ASN A 204 4.12 -0.43 -13.03
CA ASN A 204 4.88 0.58 -13.77
C ASN A 204 4.01 1.74 -14.25
N LEU A 205 2.70 1.69 -14.02
CA LEU A 205 1.77 2.72 -14.49
C LEU A 205 2.12 4.10 -13.94
N SER A 206 2.50 4.19 -12.68
CA SER A 206 2.93 5.44 -12.04
C SER A 206 4.16 6.04 -12.72
N ASN A 207 5.17 5.22 -12.99
CA ASN A 207 6.39 5.67 -13.66
C ASN A 207 6.10 6.11 -15.11
N GLN A 208 5.28 5.34 -15.81
CA GLN A 208 4.91 5.67 -17.20
C GLN A 208 4.12 6.98 -17.30
N LEU A 209 3.28 7.30 -16.33
CA LEU A 209 2.52 8.55 -16.31
C LEU A 209 3.38 9.76 -15.94
N ILE A 210 4.42 9.59 -15.14
CA ILE A 210 5.39 10.64 -14.82
C ILE A 210 6.33 10.88 -16.02
N ASP A 211 6.88 9.80 -16.61
CA ASP A 211 7.84 9.90 -17.72
C ASP A 211 7.18 10.33 -19.04
N SER A 212 5.86 10.25 -19.16
CA SER A 212 5.12 10.65 -20.38
C SER A 212 4.79 12.15 -20.44
N ARG A 213 5.15 12.92 -19.42
CA ARG A 213 4.99 14.36 -19.33
C ARG A 213 6.31 15.10 -19.54
#